data_d16aee4c1c338c9edaa447e4080a3a5e
#
_entry.id   d16aee4c1c338c9edaa447e4080a3a5e
#
_cell.length_a   1.000
_cell.length_b   1.000
_cell.length_c   1.000
_cell.angle_alpha   90.00
_cell.angle_beta   90.00
_cell.angle_gamma   90.00
#
_symmetry.space_group_name_H-M   'P 1'
#
loop_
_entity.id
_entity.type
_entity.pdbx_description
1 polymer ?
#
loop_
_entity_poly.entity_id
_entity_poly.type
_entity_poly.pdbx_seq_one_letter_code
_entity_poly.pdbx_strand_id
1 'polypeptide(L)'
;MDILVPLTENHEYKRVYARGKSAVRPALVLYCLRNKKVKQARVGITASKKIGNAVKRNRARRLLRESIRALYPQLKPGYDLVLVSRGRTPFANYQIVSSQLKSALEEIGRAHV
;
A
#
# COMPACT_ATOMS: atom_id res chain seq x y z
N MET A 1 3.47 -3.36 -19.71
CA MET A 1 2.44 -3.66 -18.72
C MET A 1 3.09 -3.74 -17.34
N ASP A 2 2.60 -2.96 -16.42
CA ASP A 2 3.21 -2.87 -15.11
C ASP A 2 2.69 -3.99 -14.22
N ILE A 3 3.58 -4.92 -13.89
CA ILE A 3 3.24 -6.03 -13.03
C ILE A 3 3.74 -5.71 -11.63
N LEU A 4 2.80 -5.65 -10.68
CA LEU A 4 3.16 -5.47 -9.29
C LEU A 4 3.87 -6.73 -8.78
N VAL A 5 5.00 -6.54 -8.11
CA VAL A 5 5.67 -7.63 -7.42
C VAL A 5 5.03 -7.78 -6.04
N PRO A 6 4.38 -8.89 -5.74
CA PRO A 6 3.64 -9.01 -4.49
C PRO A 6 4.54 -9.32 -3.31
N LEU A 7 4.12 -8.82 -2.15
CA LEU A 7 4.64 -9.25 -0.86
C LEU A 7 3.76 -10.41 -0.40
N THR A 8 4.33 -11.57 -0.11
CA THR A 8 3.55 -12.79 0.09
C THR A 8 3.66 -13.42 1.47
N GLU A 9 4.81 -13.28 2.13
CA GLU A 9 5.07 -14.00 3.37
C GLU A 9 4.65 -13.21 4.62
N ASN A 10 4.04 -13.88 5.58
CA ASN A 10 3.60 -13.23 6.82
C ASN A 10 4.74 -12.52 7.56
N HIS A 11 5.92 -13.14 7.62
CA HIS A 11 7.05 -12.52 8.30
C HIS A 11 7.50 -11.23 7.63
N GLU A 12 7.32 -11.12 6.33
CA GLU A 12 7.63 -9.91 5.59
C GLU A 12 6.68 -8.78 5.93
N TYR A 13 5.38 -9.08 6.02
CA TYR A 13 4.38 -8.10 6.47
C TYR A 13 4.68 -7.62 7.89
N LYS A 14 4.97 -8.55 8.79
CA LYS A 14 5.29 -8.22 10.17
C LYS A 14 6.51 -7.32 10.29
N ARG A 15 7.52 -7.57 9.48
CA ARG A 15 8.73 -6.75 9.47
C ARG A 15 8.42 -5.33 9.02
N VAL A 16 7.61 -5.18 7.97
CA VAL A 16 7.22 -3.87 7.46
C VAL A 16 6.43 -3.10 8.53
N TYR A 17 5.48 -3.76 9.19
CA TYR A 17 4.73 -3.11 10.27
C TYR A 17 5.60 -2.70 11.44
N ALA A 18 6.57 -3.53 11.81
CA ALA A 18 7.41 -3.30 12.98
C ALA A 18 8.48 -2.24 12.74
N ARG A 19 9.05 -2.19 11.55
CA ARG A 19 10.23 -1.37 11.25
C ARG A 19 10.00 -0.28 10.22
N GLY A 20 8.93 -0.38 9.45
CA GLY A 20 8.64 0.57 8.40
C GLY A 20 8.14 1.91 8.91
N LYS A 21 8.21 2.90 8.07
CA LYS A 21 7.55 4.17 8.30
C LYS A 21 6.12 4.08 7.80
N SER A 22 5.24 4.87 8.41
CA SER A 22 3.83 4.84 8.03
C SER A 22 3.28 6.23 7.80
N ALA A 23 2.27 6.28 6.95
CA ALA A 23 1.49 7.49 6.71
C ALA A 23 0.02 7.11 6.73
N VAL A 24 -0.76 7.77 7.58
CA VAL A 24 -2.19 7.50 7.75
C VAL A 24 -3.01 8.47 6.93
N ARG A 25 -3.99 7.94 6.22
CA ARG A 25 -4.96 8.74 5.45
C ARG A 25 -6.37 8.23 5.74
N PRO A 26 -7.41 9.02 5.45
CA PRO A 26 -8.79 8.55 5.69
C PRO A 26 -9.13 7.23 4.99
N ALA A 27 -8.62 7.01 3.79
CA ALA A 27 -8.97 5.83 3.00
C ALA A 27 -7.90 4.73 2.99
N LEU A 28 -6.74 4.94 3.61
CA LEU A 28 -5.70 3.90 3.69
C LEU A 28 -4.62 4.25 4.69
N VAL A 29 -3.85 3.24 5.08
CA VAL A 29 -2.57 3.45 5.77
C VAL A 29 -1.49 2.84 4.90
N LEU A 30 -0.43 3.61 4.66
CA LEU A 30 0.73 3.13 3.90
C LEU A 30 1.87 2.86 4.87
N TYR A 31 2.46 1.67 4.77
CA TYR A 31 3.72 1.32 5.44
C TYR A 31 4.79 1.12 4.38
N CYS A 32 6.00 1.57 4.68
CA CYS A 32 7.12 1.45 3.75
C CYS A 32 8.40 1.14 4.50
N LEU A 33 9.11 0.10 4.05
CA LEU A 33 10.39 -0.30 4.63
C LEU A 33 11.41 -0.53 3.54
N ARG A 34 12.59 0.04 3.69
CA ARG A 34 13.68 -0.22 2.76
C ARG A 34 14.15 -1.67 2.87
N ASN A 35 14.31 -2.32 1.73
CA ASN A 35 14.79 -3.69 1.65
C ASN A 35 15.82 -3.80 0.54
N LYS A 36 17.11 -3.81 0.91
CA LYS A 36 18.21 -3.83 -0.05
C LYS A 36 18.30 -5.14 -0.84
N LYS A 37 17.64 -6.19 -0.38
CA LYS A 37 17.69 -7.50 -1.03
C LYS A 37 16.76 -7.61 -2.23
N VAL A 38 15.82 -6.69 -2.40
CA VAL A 38 14.88 -6.74 -3.51
C VAL A 38 15.26 -5.72 -4.57
N LYS A 39 15.13 -6.12 -5.83
CA LYS A 39 15.46 -5.25 -6.95
C LYS A 39 14.33 -4.33 -7.34
N GLN A 40 13.09 -4.78 -7.14
CA GLN A 40 11.89 -4.00 -7.44
C GLN A 40 11.11 -3.77 -6.16
N ALA A 41 10.32 -2.71 -6.14
CA ALA A 41 9.41 -2.49 -5.02
C ALA A 41 8.41 -3.64 -4.94
N ARG A 42 8.21 -4.17 -3.73
CA ARG A 42 7.22 -5.22 -3.50
C ARG A 42 6.04 -4.61 -2.74
N VAL A 43 4.84 -5.01 -3.12
CA VAL A 43 3.61 -4.41 -2.60
C VAL A 43 2.71 -5.47 -2.00
N GLY A 44 2.32 -5.25 -0.75
CA GLY A 44 1.29 -6.03 -0.09
C GLY A 44 0.04 -5.18 0.11
N ILE A 45 -1.13 -5.79 -0.04
CA ILE A 45 -2.41 -5.12 0.15
C ILE A 45 -3.24 -5.96 1.10
N THR A 46 -3.76 -5.32 2.15
CA THR A 46 -4.55 -6.02 3.16
C THR A 46 -5.93 -5.41 3.32
N ALA A 47 -6.90 -6.27 3.59
CA ALA A 47 -8.25 -5.87 3.96
C ALA A 47 -8.75 -6.87 4.99
N SER A 48 -8.76 -6.46 6.26
CA SER A 48 -9.18 -7.32 7.36
C SER A 48 -10.70 -7.47 7.40
N LYS A 49 -11.18 -8.40 8.22
CA LYS A 49 -12.61 -8.62 8.43
C LYS A 49 -13.31 -7.37 8.97
N LYS A 50 -12.58 -6.46 9.61
CA LYS A 50 -13.14 -5.20 10.10
C LYS A 50 -13.64 -4.27 9.00
N ILE A 51 -13.17 -4.46 7.77
CA ILE A 51 -13.61 -3.66 6.62
C ILE A 51 -15.06 -3.98 6.26
N GLY A 52 -15.47 -5.21 6.47
CA GLY A 52 -16.82 -5.66 6.17
C GLY A 52 -16.83 -7.05 5.54
N ASN A 53 -17.89 -7.35 4.78
CA ASN A 53 -18.02 -8.63 4.12
C ASN A 53 -17.03 -8.79 2.95
N ALA A 54 -17.06 -9.96 2.32
CA ALA A 54 -16.13 -10.28 1.24
C ALA A 54 -16.22 -9.30 0.07
N VAL A 55 -17.43 -8.85 -0.26
CA VAL A 55 -17.64 -7.89 -1.36
C VAL A 55 -16.93 -6.58 -1.06
N LYS A 56 -17.10 -6.06 0.15
CA LYS A 56 -16.45 -4.80 0.57
C LYS A 56 -14.93 -4.95 0.62
N ARG A 57 -14.43 -6.08 1.15
CA ARG A 57 -13.00 -6.33 1.19
C ARG A 57 -12.39 -6.42 -0.20
N ASN A 58 -13.06 -7.10 -1.11
CA ASN A 58 -12.57 -7.22 -2.48
C ASN A 58 -12.55 -5.86 -3.19
N ARG A 59 -13.58 -5.05 -2.96
CA ARG A 59 -13.64 -3.69 -3.51
C ARG A 59 -12.50 -2.84 -2.98
N ALA A 60 -12.24 -2.89 -1.68
CA ALA A 60 -11.15 -2.15 -1.06
C ALA A 60 -9.79 -2.57 -1.65
N ARG A 61 -9.54 -3.87 -1.77
CA ARG A 61 -8.30 -4.38 -2.37
C ARG A 61 -8.14 -3.91 -3.81
N ARG A 62 -9.23 -3.92 -4.58
CA ARG A 62 -9.20 -3.49 -5.98
C ARG A 62 -8.83 -2.02 -6.09
N LEU A 63 -9.45 -1.17 -5.27
CA LEU A 63 -9.16 0.26 -5.28
C LEU A 63 -7.70 0.54 -4.95
N LEU A 64 -7.17 -0.12 -3.92
CA LEU A 64 -5.77 0.02 -3.55
C LEU A 64 -4.84 -0.51 -4.63
N ARG A 65 -5.16 -1.67 -5.21
CA ARG A 65 -4.34 -2.28 -6.26
C ARG A 65 -4.27 -1.41 -7.51
N GLU A 66 -5.40 -0.88 -7.95
CA GLU A 66 -5.44 -0.01 -9.13
C GLU A 66 -4.67 1.28 -8.89
N SER A 67 -4.79 1.84 -7.68
CA SER A 67 -4.09 3.06 -7.32
C SER A 67 -2.58 2.88 -7.30
N ILE A 68 -2.09 1.82 -6.66
CA ILE A 68 -0.64 1.59 -6.61
C ILE A 68 -0.09 1.15 -7.96
N ARG A 69 -0.87 0.41 -8.75
CA ARG A 69 -0.42 -0.02 -10.08
C ARG A 69 -0.11 1.18 -10.97
N ALA A 70 -0.93 2.21 -10.92
CA ALA A 70 -0.70 3.42 -11.70
C ALA A 70 0.58 4.15 -11.30
N LEU A 71 0.98 4.06 -10.03
CA LEU A 71 2.17 4.72 -9.50
C LEU A 71 3.41 3.82 -9.51
N TYR A 72 3.23 2.53 -9.75
CA TYR A 72 4.30 1.54 -9.59
C TYR A 72 5.55 1.84 -10.41
N PRO A 73 5.45 2.29 -11.69
CA PRO A 73 6.66 2.60 -12.46
C PRO A 73 7.50 3.73 -11.87
N GLN A 74 6.90 4.57 -11.02
CA GLN A 74 7.58 5.70 -10.39
C GLN A 74 8.16 5.34 -9.02
N LEU A 75 7.86 4.15 -8.51
CA LEU A 75 8.35 3.71 -7.20
C LEU A 75 9.84 3.38 -7.28
N LYS A 76 10.58 3.82 -6.27
CA LYS A 76 12.00 3.49 -6.18
C LYS A 76 12.18 2.00 -5.88
N PRO A 77 13.18 1.35 -6.50
CA PRO A 77 13.47 -0.05 -6.17
C PRO A 77 14.01 -0.18 -4.74
N GLY A 78 13.96 -1.39 -4.21
CA GLY A 78 14.52 -1.67 -2.91
C GLY A 78 13.61 -1.31 -1.74
N TYR A 79 12.31 -1.30 -1.95
CA TYR A 79 11.33 -1.02 -0.88
C TYR A 79 10.24 -2.07 -0.84
N ASP A 80 9.79 -2.36 0.38
CA ASP A 80 8.59 -3.14 0.64
C ASP A 80 7.50 -2.19 1.12
N LEU A 81 6.35 -2.22 0.46
CA LEU A 81 5.21 -1.38 0.80
C LEU A 81 4.03 -2.25 1.20
N VAL A 82 3.30 -1.82 2.22
CA VAL A 82 2.05 -2.45 2.59
C VAL A 82 0.95 -1.39 2.63
N LEU A 83 -0.10 -1.61 1.86
CA LEU A 83 -1.27 -0.76 1.84
C LEU A 83 -2.36 -1.43 2.67
N VAL A 84 -2.80 -0.77 3.72
CA VAL A 84 -3.80 -1.30 4.64
C VAL A 84 -5.13 -0.59 4.40
N SER A 85 -6.16 -1.37 4.13
CA SER A 85 -7.52 -0.84 3.97
C SER A 85 -8.06 -0.33 5.30
N ARG A 86 -8.86 0.72 5.22
CA ARG A 86 -9.60 1.26 6.36
C ARG A 86 -11.10 1.12 6.11
N GLY A 87 -11.91 1.39 7.12
CA GLY A 87 -13.36 1.29 7.00
C GLY A 87 -13.94 2.12 5.86
N ARG A 88 -13.30 3.24 5.54
CA ARG A 88 -13.75 4.12 4.44
C ARG A 88 -13.33 3.64 3.06
N THR A 89 -12.34 2.77 2.96
CA THR A 89 -11.77 2.37 1.67
C THR A 89 -12.84 1.88 0.67
N PRO A 90 -13.72 0.94 1.03
CA PRO A 90 -14.69 0.42 0.06
C PRO A 90 -15.74 1.46 -0.37
N PHE A 91 -15.88 2.55 0.37
CA PHE A 91 -16.82 3.63 0.04
C PHE A 91 -16.17 4.80 -0.68
N ALA A 92 -14.85 4.76 -0.85
CA ALA A 92 -14.12 5.77 -1.62
C ALA A 92 -14.16 5.43 -3.11
N ASN A 93 -13.67 6.35 -3.93
CA ASN A 93 -13.47 6.10 -5.35
C ASN A 93 -11.97 6.08 -5.68
N TYR A 94 -11.65 5.69 -6.91
CA TYR A 94 -10.26 5.60 -7.36
C TYR A 94 -9.51 6.91 -7.19
N GLN A 95 -10.14 8.04 -7.54
CA GLN A 95 -9.47 9.34 -7.48
C GLN A 95 -9.08 9.72 -6.06
N ILE A 96 -9.98 9.46 -5.11
CA ILE A 96 -9.72 9.74 -3.68
C ILE A 96 -8.59 8.86 -3.16
N VAL A 97 -8.67 7.55 -3.42
CA VAL A 97 -7.64 6.60 -2.96
C VAL A 97 -6.30 6.92 -3.60
N SER A 98 -6.28 7.17 -4.90
CA SER A 98 -5.06 7.49 -5.63
C SER A 98 -4.41 8.77 -5.13
N SER A 99 -5.19 9.82 -4.90
CA SER A 99 -4.70 11.08 -4.37
C SER A 99 -4.09 10.91 -2.97
N GLN A 100 -4.77 10.18 -2.09
CA GLN A 100 -4.29 9.94 -0.74
C GLN A 100 -3.04 9.06 -0.72
N LEU A 101 -2.98 8.06 -1.58
CA LEU A 101 -1.79 7.21 -1.72
C LEU A 101 -0.60 8.03 -2.19
N LYS A 102 -0.79 8.87 -3.18
CA LYS A 102 0.28 9.73 -3.68
C LYS A 102 0.79 10.67 -2.59
N SER A 103 -0.12 11.28 -1.83
CA SER A 103 0.21 12.12 -0.70
C SER A 103 1.00 11.37 0.37
N ALA A 104 0.60 10.14 0.68
CA ALA A 104 1.29 9.30 1.66
C ALA A 104 2.70 8.92 1.19
N LEU A 105 2.87 8.59 -0.08
CA LEU A 105 4.18 8.29 -0.65
C LEU A 105 5.11 9.50 -0.59
N GLU A 106 4.59 10.68 -0.88
CA GLU A 106 5.36 11.92 -0.80
C GLU A 106 5.81 12.21 0.64
N GLU A 107 4.93 12.01 1.61
CA GLU A 107 5.27 12.21 3.02
C GLU A 107 6.40 11.28 3.45
N ILE A 108 6.29 9.99 3.12
CA ILE A 108 7.32 9.00 3.46
C ILE A 108 8.63 9.30 2.73
N GLY A 109 8.56 9.69 1.47
CA GLY A 109 9.73 10.06 0.68
C GLY A 109 10.50 11.21 1.30
N ARG A 110 9.80 12.21 1.82
CA ARG A 110 10.44 13.34 2.51
C ARG A 110 11.13 12.90 3.80
N ALA A 111 10.57 11.92 4.50
CA ALA A 111 11.14 11.43 5.73
C ALA A 111 12.41 10.60 5.51
N HIS A 112 12.65 10.13 4.28
CA HIS A 112 13.81 9.32 3.93
C HIS A 112 14.95 10.14 3.28
N VAL A 113 14.76 11.40 3.11
CA VAL A 113 15.77 12.29 2.50
C VAL A 113 16.80 12.73 3.55
#